data_94dfb5d26a4dd1651c7b86db88fb3c1b
#
_entry.id   94dfb5d26a4dd1651c7b86db88fb3c1b
#
_cell.length_a   1.000
_cell.length_b   1.000
_cell.length_c   1.000
_cell.angle_alpha   90.00
_cell.angle_beta   90.00
_cell.angle_gamma   90.00
#
_symmetry.space_group_name_H-M   'P 1'
#
loop_
_entity.id
_entity.type
_entity.pdbx_description
1 polymer ?
#
loop_
_entity_poly.entity_id
_entity_poly.type
_entity_poly.pdbx_seq_one_letter_code
_entity_poly.pdbx_strand_id
1 'polypeptide(L)'
;MSLDDLTKEVQGRYHKLKEDKNVDPNEWAYSWRSEYNRGGFKAVDMLNEEVINQDKCIGCAACVTICPVDVFDYENEKPIDTRHSACVYCELCVDVCPVLRPTDKDLGEQIGLLEPQLDSGFGPYGYGCYARATDKALLEDGQDGGVCSALLIHGMRNGTLKGVVAGEEHSDNPQMGSSMLQTSEEEIKKGARSRYTYQPNTVALVEAMKKNVSPLAVVGVPCQVDGVRQQQHSSIRLDVANWYRDNISLVIGLFCSESFSEQGVDWLAEECEVPKKDILNINIKGRIEIKLRDGREEVRSLKKMGKYARPACLYCMDYSADNADIG
;
A
#
# COMPACT_ATOMS: atom_id res chain seq x y z
N MET A 1 -0.95 15.77 15.11
CA MET A 1 -0.79 14.81 16.23
C MET A 1 0.14 13.72 15.73
N SER A 2 1.19 13.33 16.47
CA SER A 2 2.10 12.27 16.05
C SER A 2 1.48 10.89 16.26
N LEU A 3 1.98 9.84 15.59
CA LEU A 3 1.53 8.46 15.85
C LEU A 3 1.78 8.09 17.32
N ASP A 4 2.91 8.55 17.89
CA ASP A 4 3.21 8.30 19.31
C ASP A 4 2.18 8.98 20.24
N ASP A 5 1.65 10.16 19.87
CA ASP A 5 0.61 10.84 20.64
C ASP A 5 -0.72 10.10 20.52
N LEU A 6 -1.09 9.65 19.32
CA LEU A 6 -2.27 8.82 19.07
C LEU A 6 -2.19 7.50 19.84
N THR A 7 -1.06 6.81 19.75
CA THR A 7 -0.82 5.56 20.47
C THR A 7 -0.92 5.76 21.98
N LYS A 8 -0.30 6.83 22.52
CA LYS A 8 -0.40 7.18 23.95
C LYS A 8 -1.83 7.51 24.36
N GLU A 9 -2.57 8.23 23.52
CA GLU A 9 -3.97 8.57 23.80
C GLU A 9 -4.84 7.31 23.89
N VAL A 10 -4.75 6.42 22.90
CA VAL A 10 -5.51 5.15 22.89
C VAL A 10 -5.08 4.26 24.03
N GLN A 11 -3.79 4.09 24.27
CA GLN A 11 -3.28 3.34 25.42
C GLN A 11 -3.69 3.96 26.74
N GLY A 12 -3.64 5.29 26.86
CA GLY A 12 -4.09 6.00 28.06
C GLY A 12 -5.58 5.78 28.37
N ARG A 13 -6.44 5.80 27.35
CA ARG A 13 -7.86 5.47 27.49
C ARG A 13 -8.06 4.03 27.95
N TYR A 14 -7.35 3.09 27.31
CA TYR A 14 -7.41 1.68 27.66
C TYR A 14 -6.92 1.40 29.09
N HIS A 15 -5.77 1.98 29.49
CA HIS A 15 -5.24 1.83 30.84
C HIS A 15 -6.19 2.43 31.88
N LYS A 16 -6.76 3.59 31.62
CA LYS A 16 -7.74 4.23 32.50
C LYS A 16 -8.98 3.37 32.71
N LEU A 17 -9.47 2.74 31.65
CA LEU A 17 -10.60 1.81 31.72
C LEU A 17 -10.25 0.52 32.48
N LYS A 18 -9.03 0.02 32.27
CA LYS A 18 -8.53 -1.18 32.96
C LYS A 18 -8.30 -0.96 34.45
N GLU A 19 -7.97 0.27 34.86
CA GLU A 19 -7.80 0.66 36.27
C GLU A 19 -9.13 0.89 36.96
N ASP A 20 -10.19 1.20 36.21
CA ASP A 20 -11.53 1.32 36.74
C ASP A 20 -12.11 -0.08 37.01
N LYS A 21 -12.08 -0.48 38.28
CA LYS A 21 -12.57 -1.79 38.74
C LYS A 21 -14.05 -2.05 38.47
N ASN A 22 -14.79 -1.01 38.07
CA ASN A 22 -16.21 -1.10 37.75
C ASN A 22 -16.50 -1.29 36.28
N VAL A 23 -15.49 -1.19 35.42
CA VAL A 23 -15.62 -1.37 33.98
C VAL A 23 -14.85 -2.64 33.56
N ASP A 24 -15.57 -3.63 33.06
CA ASP A 24 -14.94 -4.78 32.40
C ASP A 24 -14.21 -4.27 31.13
N PRO A 25 -12.89 -4.44 31.00
CA PRO A 25 -12.17 -4.08 29.79
C PRO A 25 -12.76 -4.73 28.52
N ASN A 26 -13.34 -5.91 28.65
CA ASN A 26 -14.07 -6.56 27.57
C ASN A 26 -15.36 -5.81 27.23
N GLU A 27 -16.07 -5.27 28.21
CA GLU A 27 -17.31 -4.53 28.01
C GLU A 27 -17.06 -3.20 27.28
N TRP A 28 -15.93 -2.54 27.55
CA TRP A 28 -15.52 -1.36 26.80
C TRP A 28 -15.17 -1.70 25.34
N ALA A 29 -14.36 -2.71 25.13
CA ALA A 29 -14.09 -3.24 23.81
C ALA A 29 -15.37 -3.67 23.09
N TYR A 30 -16.35 -4.07 23.83
CA TYR A 30 -17.65 -4.46 23.35
C TYR A 30 -18.54 -3.32 22.84
N SER A 31 -18.38 -2.10 23.26
CA SER A 31 -19.16 -0.95 22.76
C SER A 31 -18.84 -0.64 21.27
N TRP A 32 -17.80 -1.24 20.70
CA TRP A 32 -17.25 -1.01 19.37
C TRP A 32 -17.46 -2.18 18.41
N ARG A 33 -18.39 -3.04 18.68
CA ARG A 33 -18.44 -4.41 18.19
C ARG A 33 -18.87 -4.64 16.77
N SER A 34 -18.18 -5.59 16.13
CA SER A 34 -18.71 -6.53 15.16
C SER A 34 -19.26 -7.80 15.86
N GLU A 35 -20.08 -8.59 15.15
CA GLU A 35 -20.60 -9.86 15.64
C GLU A 35 -19.52 -10.88 16.02
N TYR A 36 -18.32 -10.70 15.52
CA TYR A 36 -17.17 -11.60 15.68
C TYR A 36 -16.58 -11.59 17.10
N ASN A 37 -16.71 -10.48 17.83
CA ASN A 37 -16.20 -10.39 19.20
C ASN A 37 -17.11 -11.04 20.26
N ARG A 38 -18.27 -11.51 19.88
CA ARG A 38 -19.24 -12.13 20.83
C ARG A 38 -18.77 -13.41 21.48
N GLY A 39 -17.63 -13.96 21.07
CA GLY A 39 -17.04 -15.17 21.64
C GLY A 39 -15.71 -14.97 22.35
N GLY A 40 -15.28 -13.73 22.61
CA GLY A 40 -13.93 -13.42 23.09
C GLY A 40 -12.88 -13.45 21.95
N PHE A 41 -13.31 -13.52 20.70
CA PHE A 41 -12.50 -13.46 19.50
C PHE A 41 -12.02 -12.03 19.26
N LYS A 42 -10.74 -11.82 19.07
CA LYS A 42 -10.19 -10.52 18.69
C LYS A 42 -10.32 -10.31 17.19
N ALA A 43 -10.47 -9.06 16.74
CA ALA A 43 -10.43 -8.75 15.31
C ALA A 43 -9.13 -9.20 14.64
N VAL A 44 -8.02 -9.20 15.38
CA VAL A 44 -6.74 -9.74 14.90
C VAL A 44 -6.82 -11.25 14.63
N ASP A 45 -7.55 -12.02 15.42
CA ASP A 45 -7.74 -13.46 15.19
C ASP A 45 -8.49 -13.70 13.89
N MET A 46 -9.56 -12.94 13.65
CA MET A 46 -10.31 -13.00 12.38
C MET A 46 -9.41 -12.67 11.18
N LEU A 47 -8.60 -11.62 11.28
CA LEU A 47 -7.69 -11.26 10.19
C LEU A 47 -6.67 -12.37 9.92
N ASN A 48 -6.13 -12.97 10.97
CA ASN A 48 -5.18 -14.09 10.86
C ASN A 48 -5.85 -15.31 10.23
N GLU A 49 -7.01 -15.73 10.73
CA GLU A 49 -7.66 -16.97 10.32
C GLU A 49 -8.28 -16.87 8.92
N GLU A 50 -8.93 -15.77 8.59
CA GLU A 50 -9.70 -15.64 7.35
C GLU A 50 -8.89 -15.08 6.18
N VAL A 51 -7.79 -14.36 6.46
CA VAL A 51 -7.05 -13.64 5.42
C VAL A 51 -5.60 -14.09 5.35
N ILE A 52 -4.84 -13.95 6.47
CA ILE A 52 -3.38 -14.11 6.42
C ILE A 52 -3.00 -15.57 6.25
N ASN A 53 -3.60 -16.46 7.06
CA ASN A 53 -3.33 -17.90 7.03
C ASN A 53 -3.97 -18.64 5.85
N GLN A 54 -4.89 -17.96 5.13
CA GLN A 54 -5.55 -18.50 3.93
C GLN A 54 -4.88 -18.04 2.62
N ASP A 55 -3.71 -17.39 2.69
CA ASP A 55 -3.01 -16.82 1.55
C ASP A 55 -3.85 -15.84 0.68
N LYS A 56 -4.91 -15.29 1.29
CA LYS A 56 -5.76 -14.27 0.66
C LYS A 56 -5.21 -12.86 0.84
N CYS A 57 -4.21 -12.70 1.73
CA CYS A 57 -3.64 -11.39 2.05
C CYS A 57 -2.99 -10.77 0.81
N ILE A 58 -3.50 -9.59 0.42
CA ILE A 58 -2.95 -8.79 -0.68
C ILE A 58 -1.73 -7.97 -0.26
N GLY A 59 -1.33 -8.00 1.00
CA GLY A 59 -0.12 -7.35 1.53
C GLY A 59 -0.17 -5.82 1.58
N CYS A 60 -1.31 -5.17 1.46
CA CYS A 60 -1.45 -3.72 1.42
C CYS A 60 -0.97 -2.97 2.68
N ALA A 61 -0.70 -3.69 3.78
CA ALA A 61 -0.28 -3.20 5.08
C ALA A 61 -1.24 -2.21 5.77
N ALA A 62 -2.47 -2.02 5.29
CA ALA A 62 -3.43 -1.11 5.91
C ALA A 62 -3.71 -1.48 7.39
N CYS A 63 -3.84 -2.78 7.70
CA CYS A 63 -4.01 -3.27 9.08
C CYS A 63 -2.79 -2.99 9.97
N VAL A 64 -1.59 -2.99 9.41
CA VAL A 64 -0.34 -2.68 10.13
C VAL A 64 -0.32 -1.20 10.51
N THR A 65 -0.52 -0.33 9.53
CA THR A 65 -0.32 1.11 9.68
C THR A 65 -1.44 1.80 10.45
N ILE A 66 -2.64 1.21 10.50
CA ILE A 66 -3.77 1.77 11.25
C ILE A 66 -3.84 1.29 12.70
N CYS A 67 -3.07 0.27 13.07
CA CYS A 67 -3.15 -0.29 14.41
C CYS A 67 -2.58 0.68 15.46
N PRO A 68 -3.41 1.20 16.41
CA PRO A 68 -2.96 2.21 17.36
C PRO A 68 -2.04 1.67 18.46
N VAL A 69 -1.85 0.35 18.50
CA VAL A 69 -1.05 -0.34 19.51
C VAL A 69 -0.01 -1.29 18.90
N ASP A 70 0.24 -1.16 17.59
CA ASP A 70 1.25 -1.90 16.83
C ASP A 70 1.21 -3.42 17.07
N VAL A 71 0.06 -4.06 16.88
CA VAL A 71 -0.06 -5.51 17.01
C VAL A 71 0.72 -6.24 15.93
N PHE A 72 0.82 -5.63 14.75
CA PHE A 72 1.42 -6.25 13.59
C PHE A 72 2.79 -5.64 13.24
N ASP A 73 3.75 -6.48 12.94
CA ASP A 73 4.90 -6.16 12.11
C ASP A 73 4.62 -6.56 10.65
N TYR A 74 5.52 -6.21 9.73
CA TYR A 74 5.37 -6.56 8.32
C TYR A 74 6.63 -7.28 7.84
N GLU A 75 6.50 -8.56 7.52
CA GLU A 75 7.59 -9.40 7.04
C GLU A 75 7.10 -10.35 5.94
N ASN A 76 7.99 -10.76 5.06
CA ASN A 76 7.68 -11.70 3.99
C ASN A 76 6.40 -11.31 3.22
N GLU A 77 6.29 -10.01 2.92
CA GLU A 77 5.21 -9.43 2.12
C GLU A 77 3.80 -9.52 2.73
N LYS A 78 3.69 -9.75 4.04
CA LYS A 78 2.41 -9.79 4.76
C LYS A 78 2.54 -9.36 6.22
N PRO A 79 1.45 -8.96 6.88
CA PRO A 79 1.47 -8.66 8.31
C PRO A 79 1.75 -9.92 9.13
N ILE A 80 2.48 -9.76 10.21
CA ILE A 80 2.75 -10.79 11.21
C ILE A 80 2.29 -10.27 12.56
N ASP A 81 1.48 -11.06 13.26
CA ASP A 81 1.02 -10.77 14.62
C ASP A 81 2.16 -11.04 15.61
N THR A 82 2.88 -10.00 16.00
CA THR A 82 4.00 -10.09 16.95
C THR A 82 3.63 -9.67 18.36
N ARG A 83 2.53 -8.93 18.53
CA ARG A 83 2.11 -8.40 19.82
C ARG A 83 0.61 -8.60 20.08
N HIS A 84 0.13 -9.80 19.88
CA HIS A 84 -1.28 -10.19 20.01
C HIS A 84 -1.92 -9.72 21.34
N SER A 85 -1.20 -9.84 22.46
CA SER A 85 -1.68 -9.44 23.78
C SER A 85 -1.92 -7.93 23.92
N ALA A 86 -1.31 -7.11 23.05
CA ALA A 86 -1.52 -5.66 23.06
C ALA A 86 -2.82 -5.22 22.39
N CYS A 87 -3.53 -6.12 21.72
CA CYS A 87 -4.78 -5.81 21.02
C CYS A 87 -5.83 -5.23 21.96
N VAL A 88 -6.35 -4.05 21.59
CA VAL A 88 -7.38 -3.31 22.36
C VAL A 88 -8.79 -3.48 21.80
N TYR A 89 -9.00 -4.44 20.93
CA TYR A 89 -10.31 -4.81 20.36
C TYR A 89 -11.00 -3.67 19.57
N CYS A 90 -10.23 -2.74 18.99
CA CYS A 90 -10.77 -1.60 18.26
C CYS A 90 -11.33 -1.91 16.86
N GLU A 91 -11.10 -3.10 16.35
CA GLU A 91 -11.57 -3.61 15.05
C GLU A 91 -11.05 -2.86 13.81
N LEU A 92 -10.20 -1.84 13.95
CA LEU A 92 -9.68 -1.07 12.81
C LEU A 92 -9.01 -1.96 11.76
N CYS A 93 -8.23 -2.97 12.16
CA CYS A 93 -7.52 -3.84 11.22
C CYS A 93 -8.47 -4.65 10.31
N VAL A 94 -9.63 -5.02 10.80
CA VAL A 94 -10.69 -5.69 10.03
C VAL A 94 -11.46 -4.69 9.18
N ASP A 95 -11.79 -3.54 9.76
CA ASP A 95 -12.55 -2.48 9.09
C ASP A 95 -11.83 -1.93 7.84
N VAL A 96 -10.47 -1.87 7.88
CA VAL A 96 -9.69 -1.37 6.74
C VAL A 96 -9.14 -2.47 5.83
N CYS A 97 -9.49 -3.73 6.06
CA CYS A 97 -9.00 -4.83 5.23
C CYS A 97 -9.80 -4.95 3.92
N PRO A 98 -9.20 -4.68 2.74
CA PRO A 98 -9.92 -4.77 1.47
C PRO A 98 -10.39 -6.20 1.13
N VAL A 99 -9.78 -7.23 1.73
CA VAL A 99 -10.18 -8.63 1.53
C VAL A 99 -11.45 -8.96 2.32
N LEU A 100 -11.60 -8.40 3.52
CA LEU A 100 -12.79 -8.61 4.37
C LEU A 100 -13.90 -7.62 4.03
N ARG A 101 -13.52 -6.43 3.59
CA ARG A 101 -14.43 -5.39 3.11
C ARG A 101 -13.98 -4.95 1.73
N PRO A 102 -14.37 -5.65 0.67
CA PRO A 102 -14.05 -5.26 -0.69
C PRO A 102 -14.47 -3.81 -0.94
N THR A 103 -13.64 -3.11 -1.69
CA THR A 103 -13.98 -1.80 -2.22
C THR A 103 -15.07 -2.00 -3.27
N ASP A 104 -16.28 -1.81 -2.84
CA ASP A 104 -17.48 -1.99 -3.67
C ASP A 104 -18.03 -0.64 -4.16
N LYS A 105 -19.18 -0.71 -4.78
CA LYS A 105 -19.91 0.46 -5.26
C LYS A 105 -20.11 1.52 -4.17
N ASP A 106 -20.38 1.10 -2.94
CA ASP A 106 -20.64 2.02 -1.82
C ASP A 106 -19.42 2.89 -1.50
N LEU A 107 -18.21 2.31 -1.54
CA LEU A 107 -16.98 3.08 -1.38
C LEU A 107 -16.77 4.02 -2.56
N GLY A 108 -16.99 3.55 -3.79
CA GLY A 108 -16.93 4.37 -4.99
C GLY A 108 -17.84 5.59 -4.92
N GLU A 109 -19.07 5.42 -4.46
CA GLU A 109 -20.02 6.51 -4.23
C GLU A 109 -19.53 7.49 -3.14
N GLN A 110 -18.94 6.98 -2.04
CA GLN A 110 -18.43 7.81 -0.94
C GLN A 110 -17.25 8.68 -1.37
N ILE A 111 -16.37 8.20 -2.24
CA ILE A 111 -15.21 8.95 -2.75
C ILE A 111 -15.54 9.77 -4.01
N GLY A 112 -16.81 9.74 -4.44
CA GLY A 112 -17.27 10.53 -5.58
C GLY A 112 -16.81 10.00 -6.94
N LEU A 113 -16.55 8.70 -7.05
CA LEU A 113 -16.25 8.08 -8.33
C LEU A 113 -17.42 8.20 -9.30
N LEU A 114 -17.08 8.35 -10.57
CA LEU A 114 -18.05 8.39 -11.66
C LEU A 114 -18.66 7.01 -11.88
N GLU A 115 -19.84 6.98 -12.50
CA GLU A 115 -20.45 5.74 -12.94
C GLU A 115 -19.49 4.97 -13.88
N PRO A 116 -19.38 3.63 -13.71
CA PRO A 116 -18.51 2.83 -14.56
C PRO A 116 -18.80 3.00 -16.03
N GLN A 117 -17.77 3.14 -16.83
CA GLN A 117 -17.87 3.06 -18.29
C GLN A 117 -18.02 1.57 -18.67
N LEU A 118 -19.25 1.09 -18.83
CA LEU A 118 -19.61 -0.33 -18.95
C LEU A 118 -18.76 -1.14 -19.94
N ASP A 119 -18.20 -0.49 -20.96
CA ASP A 119 -17.45 -1.15 -22.03
C ASP A 119 -15.92 -0.92 -21.94
N SER A 120 -15.42 -0.21 -20.91
CA SER A 120 -14.01 0.19 -20.88
C SER A 120 -13.07 -0.87 -20.36
N GLY A 121 -13.51 -1.70 -19.44
CA GLY A 121 -12.64 -2.61 -18.68
C GLY A 121 -11.67 -1.92 -17.71
N PHE A 122 -11.78 -0.60 -17.54
CA PHE A 122 -10.91 0.23 -16.69
C PHE A 122 -11.63 0.85 -15.49
N GLY A 123 -12.79 0.34 -15.14
CA GLY A 123 -13.60 0.93 -14.08
C GLY A 123 -14.14 2.33 -14.40
N PRO A 124 -14.58 3.10 -13.40
CA PRO A 124 -15.10 4.45 -13.58
C PRO A 124 -13.97 5.43 -13.83
N TYR A 125 -14.08 6.28 -14.85
CA TYR A 125 -13.15 7.38 -15.09
C TYR A 125 -13.84 8.58 -15.74
N GLY A 126 -13.37 9.79 -15.41
CA GLY A 126 -13.90 11.01 -15.99
C GLY A 126 -13.21 11.40 -17.30
N TYR A 127 -11.92 11.17 -17.39
CA TYR A 127 -11.10 11.55 -18.53
C TYR A 127 -9.90 10.62 -18.67
N GLY A 128 -9.60 10.22 -19.90
CA GLY A 128 -8.43 9.45 -20.25
C GLY A 128 -7.59 10.14 -21.32
N CYS A 129 -6.27 10.13 -21.17
CA CYS A 129 -5.34 10.69 -22.16
C CYS A 129 -4.01 9.96 -22.19
N TYR A 130 -3.30 10.10 -23.32
CA TYR A 130 -1.90 9.76 -23.40
C TYR A 130 -1.04 10.97 -23.00
N ALA A 131 -0.14 10.78 -22.06
CA ALA A 131 0.71 11.84 -21.55
C ALA A 131 2.15 11.37 -21.36
N ARG A 132 3.08 12.30 -21.39
CA ARG A 132 4.48 12.10 -20.99
C ARG A 132 5.04 13.38 -20.38
N ALA A 133 6.04 13.23 -19.51
CA ALA A 133 6.76 14.39 -18.97
C ALA A 133 7.46 15.17 -20.08
N THR A 134 7.54 16.49 -19.91
CA THR A 134 8.32 17.37 -20.80
C THR A 134 9.78 17.48 -20.36
N ASP A 135 10.05 17.21 -19.09
CA ASP A 135 11.40 17.16 -18.53
C ASP A 135 12.14 15.91 -19.03
N LYS A 136 13.28 16.11 -19.71
CA LYS A 136 14.06 15.03 -20.29
C LYS A 136 14.64 14.09 -19.24
N ALA A 137 15.07 14.58 -18.10
CA ALA A 137 15.61 13.77 -17.04
C ALA A 137 14.53 12.82 -16.47
N LEU A 138 13.30 13.31 -16.29
CA LEU A 138 12.18 12.47 -15.86
C LEU A 138 11.78 11.42 -16.90
N LEU A 139 11.99 11.69 -18.20
CA LEU A 139 11.77 10.71 -19.27
C LEU A 139 12.85 9.63 -19.28
N GLU A 140 14.11 10.00 -19.05
CA GLU A 140 15.23 9.07 -19.00
C GLU A 140 15.20 8.16 -17.75
N ASP A 141 14.82 8.74 -16.61
CA ASP A 141 14.73 8.02 -15.34
C ASP A 141 13.39 7.26 -15.16
N GLY A 142 12.36 7.65 -15.89
CA GLY A 142 11.04 7.01 -15.83
C GLY A 142 11.00 5.63 -16.47
N GLN A 143 10.03 4.80 -16.06
CA GLN A 143 9.81 3.49 -16.71
C GLN A 143 9.31 3.66 -18.14
N ASP A 144 8.35 4.58 -18.35
CA ASP A 144 7.75 4.86 -19.67
C ASP A 144 7.67 6.38 -19.92
N GLY A 145 6.63 7.06 -19.41
CA GLY A 145 6.37 8.48 -19.71
C GLY A 145 6.79 9.47 -18.62
N GLY A 146 7.23 9.02 -17.45
CA GLY A 146 7.62 9.88 -16.33
C GLY A 146 6.50 10.74 -15.73
N VAL A 147 5.23 10.46 -16.06
CA VAL A 147 4.07 11.30 -15.71
C VAL A 147 3.85 11.31 -14.20
N CYS A 148 3.91 10.16 -13.55
CA CYS A 148 3.73 10.06 -12.09
C CYS A 148 4.72 10.99 -11.37
N SER A 149 6.02 10.85 -11.65
CA SER A 149 7.05 11.70 -11.04
C SER A 149 6.85 13.19 -11.36
N ALA A 150 6.43 13.52 -12.59
CA ALA A 150 6.18 14.90 -13.00
C ALA A 150 5.01 15.53 -12.20
N LEU A 151 3.92 14.79 -12.00
CA LEU A 151 2.77 15.25 -11.21
C LEU A 151 3.15 15.48 -9.75
N LEU A 152 3.88 14.54 -9.15
CA LEU A 152 4.33 14.62 -7.77
C LEU A 152 5.26 15.81 -7.55
N ILE A 153 6.26 16.00 -8.42
CA ILE A 153 7.18 17.16 -8.38
C ILE A 153 6.41 18.45 -8.55
N HIS A 154 5.44 18.49 -9.47
CA HIS A 154 4.59 19.67 -9.64
C HIS A 154 3.82 20.01 -8.35
N GLY A 155 3.21 19.00 -7.71
CA GLY A 155 2.51 19.15 -6.45
C GLY A 155 3.41 19.67 -5.32
N MET A 156 4.66 19.18 -5.26
CA MET A 156 5.65 19.68 -4.29
C MET A 156 6.03 21.16 -4.55
N ARG A 157 6.28 21.50 -5.81
CA ARG A 157 6.68 22.87 -6.22
C ARG A 157 5.61 23.92 -5.95
N ASN A 158 4.35 23.60 -6.21
CA ASN A 158 3.25 24.53 -5.98
C ASN A 158 2.70 24.50 -4.55
N GLY A 159 3.23 23.61 -3.70
CA GLY A 159 2.88 23.51 -2.28
C GLY A 159 1.57 22.76 -1.98
N THR A 160 0.94 22.13 -2.99
CA THR A 160 -0.24 21.27 -2.78
C THR A 160 0.12 19.94 -2.14
N LEU A 161 1.39 19.54 -2.21
CA LEU A 161 1.95 18.39 -1.52
C LEU A 161 3.13 18.79 -0.65
N LYS A 162 3.29 18.13 0.48
CA LYS A 162 4.44 18.25 1.38
C LYS A 162 5.24 16.96 1.50
N GLY A 163 4.67 15.86 1.07
CA GLY A 163 5.33 14.57 1.01
C GLY A 163 4.63 13.61 0.07
N VAL A 164 5.38 12.60 -0.31
CA VAL A 164 4.94 11.51 -1.16
C VAL A 164 5.28 10.20 -0.48
N VAL A 165 4.31 9.31 -0.39
CA VAL A 165 4.53 7.92 0.03
C VAL A 165 4.60 7.07 -1.22
N ALA A 166 5.79 6.53 -1.48
CA ALA A 166 6.07 5.73 -2.67
C ALA A 166 7.20 4.73 -2.39
N GLY A 167 7.68 4.06 -3.44
CA GLY A 167 8.82 3.16 -3.36
C GLY A 167 10.14 3.82 -3.73
N GLU A 168 11.21 3.33 -3.13
CA GLU A 168 12.59 3.64 -3.50
C GLU A 168 13.36 2.35 -3.77
N GLU A 169 14.43 2.45 -4.54
CA GLU A 169 15.32 1.33 -4.84
C GLU A 169 16.10 0.89 -3.61
N HIS A 170 16.15 -0.42 -3.36
CA HIS A 170 17.01 -0.96 -2.31
C HIS A 170 18.45 -1.11 -2.83
N SER A 171 19.44 -0.70 -2.03
CA SER A 171 20.85 -0.62 -2.43
C SER A 171 21.44 -1.94 -2.93
N ASP A 172 21.06 -3.06 -2.31
CA ASP A 172 21.63 -4.37 -2.59
C ASP A 172 20.81 -5.20 -3.59
N ASN A 173 19.59 -4.77 -3.85
CA ASN A 173 18.68 -5.40 -4.81
C ASN A 173 17.80 -4.33 -5.48
N PRO A 174 18.21 -3.77 -6.63
CA PRO A 174 17.49 -2.70 -7.30
C PRO A 174 16.04 -3.04 -7.68
N GLN A 175 15.73 -4.33 -7.78
CA GLN A 175 14.38 -4.80 -8.10
C GLN A 175 13.49 -4.99 -6.87
N MET A 176 14.06 -4.93 -5.68
CA MET A 176 13.28 -4.80 -4.44
C MET A 176 13.08 -3.33 -4.11
N GLY A 177 11.87 -2.99 -3.74
CA GLY A 177 11.56 -1.64 -3.30
C GLY A 177 11.58 -1.53 -1.77
N SER A 178 11.92 -0.34 -1.30
CA SER A 178 11.68 0.07 0.09
C SER A 178 10.60 1.13 0.13
N SER A 179 9.69 1.03 1.11
CA SER A 179 8.67 2.06 1.33
C SER A 179 9.32 3.33 1.86
N MET A 180 9.06 4.46 1.24
CA MET A 180 9.69 5.73 1.59
C MET A 180 8.69 6.87 1.69
N LEU A 181 8.92 7.74 2.68
CA LEU A 181 8.38 9.08 2.72
C LEU A 181 9.37 10.01 2.00
N GLN A 182 8.99 10.51 0.83
CA GLN A 182 9.77 11.41 0.00
C GLN A 182 9.30 12.85 0.25
N THR A 183 10.22 13.74 0.60
CA THR A 183 9.94 15.13 0.95
C THR A 183 10.70 16.15 0.07
N SER A 184 11.42 15.64 -0.92
CA SER A 184 12.15 16.43 -1.91
C SER A 184 12.00 15.90 -3.34
N GLU A 185 12.27 16.73 -4.32
CA GLU A 185 12.25 16.35 -5.75
C GLU A 185 13.30 15.27 -6.05
N GLU A 186 14.45 15.34 -5.40
CA GLU A 186 15.54 14.38 -5.55
C GLU A 186 15.14 12.99 -5.08
N GLU A 187 14.41 12.92 -3.96
CA GLU A 187 13.88 11.65 -3.44
C GLU A 187 12.81 11.08 -4.39
N ILE A 188 11.91 11.93 -4.95
CA ILE A 188 10.92 11.48 -5.94
C ILE A 188 11.61 10.93 -7.19
N LYS A 189 12.67 11.58 -7.69
CA LYS A 189 13.45 11.10 -8.83
C LYS A 189 14.12 9.76 -8.56
N LYS A 190 14.69 9.56 -7.37
CA LYS A 190 15.25 8.27 -6.96
C LYS A 190 14.22 7.15 -6.89
N GLY A 191 12.99 7.49 -6.51
CA GLY A 191 11.85 6.56 -6.49
C GLY A 191 11.31 6.19 -7.88
N ALA A 192 11.74 6.87 -8.96
CA ALA A 192 11.28 6.60 -10.32
C ALA A 192 11.53 5.14 -10.75
N ARG A 193 10.88 4.72 -11.83
CA ARG A 193 10.83 3.37 -12.40
C ARG A 193 9.86 2.44 -11.68
N SER A 194 9.49 1.37 -12.39
CA SER A 194 8.65 0.30 -11.86
C SER A 194 9.51 -0.82 -11.28
N ARG A 195 9.09 -1.31 -10.13
CA ARG A 195 9.62 -2.54 -9.52
C ARG A 195 8.47 -3.54 -9.48
N TYR A 196 8.72 -4.72 -10.00
CA TYR A 196 7.67 -5.73 -10.14
C TYR A 196 7.61 -6.67 -8.94
N THR A 197 8.49 -6.50 -7.96
CA THR A 197 8.36 -7.14 -6.67
C THR A 197 7.38 -6.39 -5.78
N TYR A 198 6.72 -7.13 -4.91
CA TYR A 198 5.75 -6.51 -4.03
C TYR A 198 6.44 -5.70 -2.93
N GLN A 199 5.94 -4.49 -2.74
CA GLN A 199 6.46 -3.54 -1.76
C GLN A 199 5.28 -2.79 -1.12
N PRO A 200 5.14 -2.81 0.23
CA PRO A 200 4.03 -2.17 0.91
C PRO A 200 4.28 -0.66 1.10
N ASN A 201 4.11 0.15 0.05
CA ASN A 201 4.36 1.61 0.10
C ASN A 201 3.65 2.28 1.28
N THR A 202 2.44 1.81 1.62
CA THR A 202 1.63 2.35 2.72
C THR A 202 2.30 2.31 4.08
N VAL A 203 3.30 1.47 4.31
CA VAL A 203 4.07 1.43 5.58
C VAL A 203 4.72 2.79 5.87
N ALA A 204 5.17 3.52 4.85
CA ALA A 204 5.76 4.85 5.03
C ALA A 204 4.76 5.93 5.51
N LEU A 205 3.45 5.66 5.52
CA LEU A 205 2.45 6.54 6.14
C LEU A 205 2.69 6.71 7.64
N VAL A 206 3.22 5.68 8.31
CA VAL A 206 3.60 5.75 9.73
C VAL A 206 4.67 6.81 9.96
N GLU A 207 5.66 6.87 9.07
CA GLU A 207 6.71 7.90 9.14
C GLU A 207 6.15 9.30 8.87
N ALA A 208 5.28 9.44 7.87
CA ALA A 208 4.62 10.70 7.56
C ALA A 208 3.80 11.23 8.77
N MET A 209 3.08 10.32 9.43
CA MET A 209 2.33 10.64 10.65
C MET A 209 3.25 11.08 11.78
N LYS A 210 4.33 10.35 12.05
CA LYS A 210 5.32 10.69 13.09
C LYS A 210 6.00 12.03 12.84
N LYS A 211 6.33 12.33 11.58
CA LYS A 211 6.97 13.58 11.18
C LYS A 211 5.99 14.74 10.95
N ASN A 212 4.70 14.48 11.07
CA ASN A 212 3.63 15.45 10.81
C ASN A 212 3.73 16.09 9.42
N VAL A 213 4.02 15.28 8.40
CA VAL A 213 4.10 15.70 7.00
C VAL A 213 2.72 15.57 6.36
N SER A 214 2.19 16.69 5.86
CA SER A 214 0.87 16.78 5.24
C SER A 214 0.76 18.10 4.45
N PRO A 215 0.00 18.17 3.36
CA PRO A 215 -0.73 17.08 2.68
C PRO A 215 0.17 16.10 1.92
N LEU A 216 -0.30 14.86 1.78
CA LEU A 216 0.43 13.74 1.19
C LEU A 216 -0.15 13.29 -0.15
N ALA A 217 0.71 12.81 -1.04
CA ALA A 217 0.33 11.88 -2.09
C ALA A 217 0.75 10.45 -1.73
N VAL A 218 -0.03 9.47 -2.15
CA VAL A 218 0.32 8.05 -2.09
C VAL A 218 0.36 7.49 -3.49
N VAL A 219 1.44 6.77 -3.83
CA VAL A 219 1.57 6.02 -5.08
C VAL A 219 1.53 4.54 -4.76
N GLY A 220 0.65 3.81 -5.41
CA GLY A 220 0.50 2.38 -5.15
C GLY A 220 -0.12 1.62 -6.32
N VAL A 221 -0.03 0.31 -6.25
CA VAL A 221 -0.79 -0.60 -7.12
C VAL A 221 -2.21 -0.77 -6.57
N PRO A 222 -3.18 -1.32 -7.33
CA PRO A 222 -4.60 -1.37 -6.94
C PRO A 222 -4.85 -1.80 -5.50
N CYS A 223 -4.25 -2.92 -5.06
CA CYS A 223 -4.44 -3.42 -3.70
C CYS A 223 -3.95 -2.46 -2.60
N GLN A 224 -2.95 -1.62 -2.89
CA GLN A 224 -2.48 -0.58 -1.97
C GLN A 224 -3.42 0.63 -1.97
N VAL A 225 -3.91 1.01 -3.15
CA VAL A 225 -4.94 2.04 -3.30
C VAL A 225 -6.17 1.68 -2.48
N ASP A 226 -6.65 0.45 -2.61
CA ASP A 226 -7.79 -0.06 -1.82
C ASP A 226 -7.53 0.02 -0.32
N GLY A 227 -6.35 -0.40 0.13
CA GLY A 227 -5.97 -0.29 1.54
C GLY A 227 -6.01 1.15 2.05
N VAL A 228 -5.48 2.10 1.29
CA VAL A 228 -5.49 3.53 1.63
C VAL A 228 -6.93 4.07 1.65
N ARG A 229 -7.74 3.72 0.68
CA ARG A 229 -9.16 4.15 0.63
C ARG A 229 -9.95 3.62 1.80
N GLN A 230 -9.77 2.34 2.17
CA GLN A 230 -10.40 1.78 3.36
C GLN A 230 -9.96 2.51 4.63
N GLN A 231 -8.69 2.92 4.74
CA GLN A 231 -8.24 3.75 5.85
C GLN A 231 -8.89 5.13 5.87
N GLN A 232 -9.00 5.80 4.72
CA GLN A 232 -9.64 7.11 4.59
C GLN A 232 -11.16 7.04 4.91
N HIS A 233 -11.80 5.94 4.58
CA HIS A 233 -13.25 5.73 4.72
C HIS A 233 -13.61 4.74 5.82
N SER A 234 -12.72 4.52 6.80
CA SER A 234 -13.01 3.70 7.97
C SER A 234 -14.32 4.15 8.62
N SER A 235 -15.18 3.18 8.92
CA SER A 235 -16.42 3.41 9.65
C SER A 235 -16.18 3.70 11.14
N ILE A 236 -15.01 3.31 11.63
CA ILE A 236 -14.60 3.49 13.02
C ILE A 236 -13.99 4.86 13.19
N ARG A 237 -14.64 5.70 14.02
CA ARG A 237 -14.29 7.12 14.20
C ARG A 237 -13.24 7.31 15.29
N LEU A 238 -12.06 6.72 15.11
CA LEU A 238 -10.89 7.01 15.94
C LEU A 238 -10.00 8.06 15.29
N ASP A 239 -9.25 8.79 16.12
CA ASP A 239 -8.35 9.85 15.63
C ASP A 239 -7.32 9.31 14.62
N VAL A 240 -6.84 8.07 14.82
CA VAL A 240 -5.95 7.41 13.87
C VAL A 240 -6.59 7.25 12.50
N ALA A 241 -7.85 6.86 12.41
CA ALA A 241 -8.55 6.72 11.13
C ALA A 241 -8.83 8.11 10.49
N ASN A 242 -9.21 9.10 11.30
CA ASN A 242 -9.41 10.47 10.83
C ASN A 242 -8.12 11.04 10.20
N TRP A 243 -6.96 10.69 10.75
CA TRP A 243 -5.70 11.17 10.22
C TRP A 243 -5.52 10.83 8.74
N TYR A 244 -5.82 9.60 8.32
CA TYR A 244 -5.69 9.18 6.91
C TYR A 244 -6.59 10.00 5.99
N ARG A 245 -7.83 10.27 6.42
CA ARG A 245 -8.78 11.10 5.67
C ARG A 245 -8.29 12.52 5.49
N ASP A 246 -7.75 13.10 6.55
CA ASP A 246 -7.46 14.53 6.59
C ASP A 246 -6.10 14.88 5.97
N ASN A 247 -5.20 13.90 5.84
CA ASN A 247 -3.81 14.15 5.46
C ASN A 247 -3.37 13.57 4.11
N ILE A 248 -4.12 12.62 3.54
CA ILE A 248 -3.84 12.09 2.19
C ILE A 248 -4.75 12.80 1.20
N SER A 249 -4.17 13.66 0.35
CA SER A 249 -4.90 14.50 -0.60
C SER A 249 -4.88 14.00 -2.04
N LEU A 250 -3.99 13.05 -2.37
CA LEU A 250 -3.86 12.49 -3.71
C LEU A 250 -3.45 11.01 -3.63
N VAL A 251 -4.15 10.16 -4.35
CA VAL A 251 -3.80 8.75 -4.52
C VAL A 251 -3.62 8.47 -6.00
N ILE A 252 -2.39 8.10 -6.39
CA ILE A 252 -2.05 7.70 -7.76
C ILE A 252 -1.96 6.19 -7.81
N GLY A 253 -2.78 5.58 -8.66
CA GLY A 253 -2.79 4.16 -8.95
C GLY A 253 -1.88 3.82 -10.12
N LEU A 254 -1.10 2.76 -9.99
CA LEU A 254 -0.31 2.20 -11.08
C LEU A 254 -1.01 0.95 -11.59
N PHE A 255 -1.18 0.83 -12.90
CA PHE A 255 -1.75 -0.36 -13.50
C PHE A 255 -0.95 -1.60 -13.14
N CYS A 256 -1.62 -2.65 -12.69
CA CYS A 256 -0.97 -3.84 -12.17
C CYS A 256 -1.74 -5.11 -12.51
N SER A 257 -1.10 -6.04 -13.18
CA SER A 257 -1.67 -7.38 -13.41
C SER A 257 -1.25 -8.38 -12.34
N GLU A 258 -0.02 -8.29 -11.85
CA GLU A 258 0.53 -9.18 -10.82
C GLU A 258 1.82 -8.61 -10.23
N SER A 259 2.16 -9.02 -9.02
CA SER A 259 3.44 -8.73 -8.36
C SER A 259 4.14 -10.02 -7.99
N PHE A 260 5.47 -10.01 -8.03
CA PHE A 260 6.30 -11.20 -7.84
C PHE A 260 7.02 -11.15 -6.49
N SER A 261 7.28 -12.33 -5.93
CA SER A 261 8.14 -12.47 -4.76
C SER A 261 9.61 -12.22 -5.11
N GLU A 262 10.43 -12.01 -4.09
CA GLU A 262 11.89 -11.90 -4.27
C GLU A 262 12.49 -13.12 -4.98
N GLN A 263 11.93 -14.30 -4.77
CA GLN A 263 12.32 -15.53 -5.48
C GLN A 263 12.21 -15.43 -7.00
N GLY A 264 11.31 -14.59 -7.52
CA GLY A 264 11.23 -14.28 -8.94
C GLY A 264 12.47 -13.51 -9.44
N VAL A 265 13.01 -12.62 -8.61
CA VAL A 265 14.27 -11.91 -8.91
C VAL A 265 15.48 -12.85 -8.79
N ASP A 266 15.49 -13.74 -7.79
CA ASP A 266 16.51 -14.78 -7.64
C ASP A 266 16.57 -15.65 -8.90
N TRP A 267 15.43 -16.10 -9.38
CA TRP A 267 15.34 -16.86 -10.63
C TRP A 267 15.86 -16.09 -11.84
N LEU A 268 15.53 -14.79 -11.98
CA LEU A 268 16.05 -13.96 -13.07
C LEU A 268 17.57 -13.80 -12.98
N ALA A 269 18.10 -13.62 -11.80
CA ALA A 269 19.53 -13.51 -11.57
C ALA A 269 20.30 -14.79 -11.97
N GLU A 270 19.74 -15.96 -11.62
CA GLU A 270 20.26 -17.28 -12.04
C GLU A 270 20.18 -17.45 -13.56
N GLU A 271 19.05 -17.15 -14.20
CA GLU A 271 18.88 -17.26 -15.66
C GLU A 271 19.76 -16.32 -16.47
N CYS A 272 20.19 -15.20 -15.88
CA CYS A 272 21.10 -14.23 -16.50
C CYS A 272 22.57 -14.43 -16.06
N GLU A 273 22.84 -15.35 -15.15
CA GLU A 273 24.17 -15.63 -14.59
C GLU A 273 24.83 -14.37 -13.99
N VAL A 274 24.04 -13.59 -13.20
CA VAL A 274 24.51 -12.38 -12.54
C VAL A 274 23.98 -12.30 -11.10
N PRO A 275 24.65 -11.57 -10.20
CA PRO A 275 24.07 -11.26 -8.89
C PRO A 275 22.88 -10.29 -9.05
N LYS A 276 21.89 -10.36 -8.14
CA LYS A 276 20.67 -9.50 -8.14
C LYS A 276 20.98 -8.00 -8.30
N LYS A 277 22.02 -7.51 -7.65
CA LYS A 277 22.46 -6.10 -7.72
C LYS A 277 22.86 -5.64 -9.11
N ASP A 278 23.09 -6.55 -10.04
CA ASP A 278 23.48 -6.24 -11.41
C ASP A 278 22.29 -6.25 -12.38
N ILE A 279 21.08 -6.57 -11.90
CA ILE A 279 19.83 -6.36 -12.62
C ILE A 279 19.39 -4.91 -12.41
N LEU A 280 19.72 -4.03 -13.36
CA LEU A 280 19.44 -2.59 -13.22
C LEU A 280 17.99 -2.22 -13.49
N ASN A 281 17.36 -2.88 -14.46
CA ASN A 281 15.96 -2.61 -14.80
C ASN A 281 15.28 -3.86 -15.33
N ILE A 282 14.03 -4.01 -14.98
CA ILE A 282 13.09 -4.98 -15.53
C ILE A 282 11.97 -4.21 -16.19
N ASN A 283 11.59 -4.60 -17.41
CA ASN A 283 10.43 -4.07 -18.11
C ASN A 283 9.55 -5.24 -18.57
N ILE A 284 8.26 -5.22 -18.22
CA ILE A 284 7.33 -6.30 -18.56
C ILE A 284 6.32 -5.79 -19.58
N LYS A 285 6.46 -6.27 -20.83
CA LYS A 285 5.54 -5.97 -21.94
C LYS A 285 5.24 -7.26 -22.72
N GLY A 286 4.46 -8.16 -22.08
CA GLY A 286 4.20 -9.52 -22.60
C GLY A 286 5.40 -10.47 -22.51
N ARG A 287 6.58 -9.94 -22.31
CA ARG A 287 7.85 -10.61 -22.03
C ARG A 287 8.61 -9.81 -20.98
N ILE A 288 9.63 -10.40 -20.40
CA ILE A 288 10.51 -9.73 -19.43
C ILE A 288 11.74 -9.25 -20.18
N GLU A 289 11.94 -7.95 -20.24
CA GLU A 289 13.15 -7.30 -20.79
C GLU A 289 14.00 -6.83 -19.60
N ILE A 290 15.27 -7.24 -19.59
CA ILE A 290 16.16 -7.06 -18.45
C ILE A 290 17.39 -6.29 -18.92
N LYS A 291 17.74 -5.21 -18.22
CA LYS A 291 18.99 -4.48 -18.41
C LYS A 291 19.97 -4.82 -17.31
N LEU A 292 21.16 -5.24 -17.68
CA LEU A 292 22.22 -5.65 -16.77
C LEU A 292 23.30 -4.57 -16.65
N ARG A 293 24.02 -4.57 -15.53
CA ARG A 293 25.09 -3.60 -15.26
C ARG A 293 26.27 -3.69 -16.21
N ASP A 294 26.53 -4.86 -16.79
CA ASP A 294 27.57 -5.09 -17.81
C ASP A 294 27.17 -4.63 -19.21
N GLY A 295 25.96 -4.05 -19.36
CA GLY A 295 25.43 -3.53 -20.60
C GLY A 295 24.66 -4.56 -21.45
N ARG A 296 24.59 -5.82 -21.04
CA ARG A 296 23.71 -6.81 -21.70
C ARG A 296 22.24 -6.46 -21.52
N GLU A 297 21.48 -6.75 -22.57
CA GLU A 297 20.02 -6.75 -22.54
C GLU A 297 19.54 -8.18 -22.78
N GLU A 298 18.76 -8.70 -21.83
CA GLU A 298 18.29 -10.08 -21.83
C GLU A 298 16.76 -10.11 -21.93
N VAL A 299 16.23 -11.19 -22.49
CA VAL A 299 14.78 -11.40 -22.60
C VAL A 299 14.41 -12.75 -22.01
N ARG A 300 13.38 -12.75 -21.16
CA ARG A 300 12.86 -13.98 -20.53
C ARG A 300 11.34 -14.09 -20.70
N SER A 301 10.85 -15.30 -20.56
CA SER A 301 9.42 -15.57 -20.67
C SER A 301 8.68 -15.17 -19.38
N LEU A 302 7.69 -14.29 -19.52
CA LEU A 302 6.80 -13.92 -18.40
C LEU A 302 6.07 -15.14 -17.82
N LYS A 303 5.66 -16.09 -18.67
CA LYS A 303 4.99 -17.33 -18.22
C LYS A 303 5.82 -18.13 -17.22
N LYS A 304 7.17 -18.12 -17.33
CA LYS A 304 8.04 -18.81 -16.38
C LYS A 304 8.10 -18.07 -15.03
N MET A 305 7.94 -16.75 -15.03
CA MET A 305 7.94 -15.94 -13.82
C MET A 305 6.61 -16.02 -13.06
N GLY A 306 5.51 -16.34 -13.72
CA GLY A 306 4.17 -16.41 -13.13
C GLY A 306 4.06 -17.34 -11.92
N LYS A 307 4.91 -18.38 -11.79
CA LYS A 307 4.96 -19.24 -10.60
C LYS A 307 5.43 -18.54 -9.32
N TYR A 308 6.04 -17.37 -9.46
CA TYR A 308 6.49 -16.52 -8.36
C TYR A 308 5.52 -15.36 -8.08
N ALA A 309 4.39 -15.31 -8.81
CA ALA A 309 3.35 -14.33 -8.54
C ALA A 309 2.76 -14.56 -7.14
N ARG A 310 2.37 -13.49 -6.49
CA ARG A 310 1.68 -13.56 -5.19
C ARG A 310 0.37 -14.34 -5.35
N PRO A 311 0.04 -15.29 -4.46
CA PRO A 311 -1.21 -16.07 -4.56
C PRO A 311 -2.47 -15.20 -4.68
N ALA A 312 -2.54 -14.11 -3.92
CA ALA A 312 -3.68 -13.20 -3.96
C ALA A 312 -3.88 -12.49 -5.33
N CYS A 313 -2.82 -12.33 -6.14
CA CYS A 313 -2.93 -11.76 -7.49
C CYS A 313 -3.81 -12.62 -8.43
N LEU A 314 -3.91 -13.91 -8.19
CA LEU A 314 -4.75 -14.82 -8.98
C LEU A 314 -6.25 -14.51 -8.86
N TYR A 315 -6.66 -13.80 -7.83
CA TYR A 315 -8.05 -13.43 -7.54
C TYR A 315 -8.31 -11.93 -7.71
N CYS A 316 -7.27 -11.18 -8.08
CA CYS A 316 -7.40 -9.73 -8.27
C CYS A 316 -8.18 -9.41 -9.53
N MET A 317 -9.19 -8.56 -9.41
CA MET A 317 -10.03 -8.11 -10.52
C MET A 317 -9.79 -6.65 -10.89
N ASP A 318 -9.00 -5.92 -10.11
CA ASP A 318 -8.65 -4.53 -10.36
C ASP A 318 -7.28 -4.42 -11.03
N TYR A 319 -7.28 -4.03 -12.31
CA TYR A 319 -6.07 -3.78 -13.09
C TYR A 319 -5.65 -2.30 -13.06
N SER A 320 -6.63 -1.42 -13.04
CA SER A 320 -6.49 0.02 -13.30
C SER A 320 -6.41 0.88 -12.06
N ALA A 321 -6.51 0.28 -10.87
CA ALA A 321 -6.62 0.98 -9.60
C ALA A 321 -7.87 1.88 -9.57
N ASP A 322 -9.03 1.27 -9.75
CA ASP A 322 -10.33 1.91 -9.94
C ASP A 322 -10.69 2.95 -8.87
N ASN A 323 -10.14 2.80 -7.67
CA ASN A 323 -10.35 3.70 -6.54
C ASN A 323 -9.30 4.83 -6.43
N ALA A 324 -8.35 4.94 -7.37
CA ALA A 324 -7.38 6.03 -7.37
C ALA A 324 -8.01 7.36 -7.84
N ASP A 325 -7.39 8.50 -7.49
CA ASP A 325 -7.74 9.79 -8.06
C ASP A 325 -7.21 9.91 -9.49
N ILE A 326 -6.07 9.26 -9.76
CA ILE A 326 -5.42 9.16 -11.08
C ILE A 326 -4.91 7.73 -11.23
N GLY A 327 -5.36 7.04 -12.29
CA GLY A 327 -4.94 5.69 -12.65
C GLY A 327 -4.02 5.66 -13.88
#